data_73b0db8a9ae1a25334f59d79f63b05f1
#
_entry.id   73b0db8a9ae1a25334f59d79f63b05f1
#
_cell.length_a   1.000
_cell.length_b   1.000
_cell.length_c   1.000
_cell.angle_alpha   90.00
_cell.angle_beta   90.00
_cell.angle_gamma   90.00
#
_symmetry.space_group_name_H-M   'P 1'
#
loop_
_entity.id
_entity.type
_entity.pdbx_description
1 polymer ?
#
loop_
_entity_poly.entity_id
_entity_poly.type
_entity_poly.pdbx_seq_one_letter_code
_entity_poly.pdbx_strand_id
1 'polypeptide(L)'
;MTLNISKNNLPERELIEKYLSGTTHYYTLYPTQSNWEKSKDVNFFIENLDIAIKEDVNFSLYIHFPFCPKQCYFCHCYTVISKKQDHYKEIVQTIIKELKNLFNLIYKRSGKNKIKIADVHFGGGTPTVIPMDLFKLLTDFLDENLDKKVLNEIALEVDPRNEMDEQKLLEYKNFGVNRLSFGVQDFNLDVQKAVNRINSYELLKSLLTNKVRS
;
A
#
# COMPACT_ATOMS: atom_id res chain seq x y z
N MET A 1 -17.87 -8.25 -12.36
CA MET A 1 -17.39 -7.66 -13.62
C MET A 1 -16.49 -8.69 -14.28
N THR A 2 -17.00 -9.41 -15.28
CA THR A 2 -16.23 -10.46 -15.98
C THR A 2 -15.38 -9.73 -17.01
N LEU A 3 -14.08 -9.75 -16.84
CA LEU A 3 -13.15 -9.25 -17.84
C LEU A 3 -13.27 -10.13 -19.09
N ASN A 4 -13.96 -9.64 -20.11
CA ASN A 4 -13.96 -10.22 -21.44
C ASN A 4 -12.60 -9.92 -22.08
N ILE A 5 -11.60 -10.76 -21.78
CA ILE A 5 -10.34 -10.73 -22.51
C ILE A 5 -10.66 -11.35 -23.88
N SER A 6 -10.77 -10.51 -24.89
CA SER A 6 -10.89 -10.95 -26.27
C SER A 6 -9.66 -11.81 -26.60
N LYS A 7 -9.89 -13.01 -27.17
CA LYS A 7 -8.82 -13.91 -27.61
C LYS A 7 -7.84 -13.27 -28.61
N ASN A 8 -8.23 -12.16 -29.22
CA ASN A 8 -7.47 -11.42 -30.21
C ASN A 8 -6.39 -10.49 -29.62
N ASN A 9 -6.30 -10.35 -28.28
CA ASN A 9 -5.33 -9.48 -27.61
C ASN A 9 -4.26 -10.26 -26.84
N LEU A 10 -4.17 -11.56 -27.02
CA LEU A 10 -3.04 -12.34 -26.47
C LEU A 10 -1.83 -12.14 -27.39
N PRO A 11 -0.63 -11.94 -26.84
CA PRO A 11 0.59 -11.87 -27.64
C PRO A 11 0.78 -13.19 -28.41
N GLU A 12 1.35 -13.09 -29.61
CA GLU A 12 1.66 -14.26 -30.43
C GLU A 12 2.52 -15.25 -29.66
N ARG A 13 2.29 -16.54 -29.86
CA ARG A 13 3.00 -17.62 -29.15
C ARG A 13 4.52 -17.48 -29.23
N GLU A 14 5.05 -17.10 -30.40
CA GLU A 14 6.47 -16.82 -30.59
C GLU A 14 7.01 -15.72 -29.68
N LEU A 15 6.22 -14.66 -29.43
CA LEU A 15 6.58 -13.58 -28.54
C LEU A 15 6.64 -14.07 -27.09
N ILE A 16 5.67 -14.89 -26.69
CA ILE A 16 5.64 -15.52 -25.37
C ILE A 16 6.84 -16.43 -25.19
N GLU A 17 7.12 -17.32 -26.14
CA GLU A 17 8.26 -18.24 -26.09
C GLU A 17 9.60 -17.50 -26.07
N LYS A 18 9.74 -16.43 -26.87
CA LYS A 18 10.93 -15.59 -26.90
C LYS A 18 11.25 -14.93 -25.56
N TYR A 19 10.25 -14.42 -24.85
CA TYR A 19 10.44 -13.68 -23.62
C TYR A 19 10.28 -14.51 -22.33
N LEU A 20 9.65 -15.68 -22.39
CA LEU A 20 9.51 -16.59 -21.25
C LEU A 20 10.52 -17.74 -21.24
N SER A 21 11.27 -17.95 -22.33
CA SER A 21 12.26 -19.05 -22.42
C SER A 21 13.58 -18.79 -21.66
N GLY A 22 13.75 -17.59 -21.11
CA GLY A 22 14.90 -17.21 -20.30
C GLY A 22 14.62 -17.17 -18.80
N THR A 23 15.66 -17.10 -17.99
CA THR A 23 15.54 -16.71 -16.57
C THR A 23 14.90 -15.33 -16.51
N THR A 24 13.62 -15.26 -16.11
CA THR A 24 12.95 -13.98 -15.92
C THR A 24 13.59 -13.27 -14.74
N HIS A 25 14.27 -12.18 -15.03
CA HIS A 25 14.75 -11.31 -13.98
C HIS A 25 13.53 -10.69 -13.26
N TYR A 26 13.55 -10.76 -11.94
CA TYR A 26 12.52 -10.14 -11.13
C TYR A 26 12.67 -8.62 -11.20
N TYR A 27 11.76 -7.97 -11.92
CA TYR A 27 11.63 -6.52 -11.88
C TYR A 27 10.15 -6.12 -12.00
N THR A 28 9.78 -5.12 -11.27
CA THR A 28 8.40 -4.63 -11.23
C THR A 28 8.24 -3.28 -11.90
N LEU A 29 9.34 -2.55 -12.09
CA LEU A 29 9.36 -1.20 -12.63
C LEU A 29 10.50 -1.03 -13.63
N TYR A 30 10.30 -0.12 -14.59
CA TYR A 30 11.35 0.37 -15.46
C TYR A 30 11.62 1.85 -15.16
N PRO A 31 12.87 2.28 -14.97
CA PRO A 31 14.09 1.46 -14.92
C PRO A 31 14.11 0.50 -13.72
N THR A 32 14.86 -0.60 -13.84
CA THR A 32 15.01 -1.59 -12.77
C THR A 32 15.77 -1.01 -11.57
N GLN A 33 15.55 -1.55 -10.37
CA GLN A 33 16.20 -1.07 -9.15
C GLN A 33 17.73 -1.01 -9.22
N SER A 34 18.36 -1.89 -10.02
CA SER A 34 19.80 -1.86 -10.25
C SER A 34 20.29 -0.57 -10.94
N ASN A 35 19.41 0.13 -11.59
CA ASN A 35 19.70 1.40 -12.29
C ASN A 35 19.32 2.64 -11.46
N TRP A 36 18.83 2.44 -10.23
CA TRP A 36 18.48 3.56 -9.36
C TRP A 36 19.73 4.10 -8.66
N GLU A 37 19.98 5.37 -8.83
CA GLU A 37 21.02 6.08 -8.11
C GLU A 37 20.47 6.65 -6.79
N LYS A 38 21.30 6.65 -5.76
CA LYS A 38 20.95 7.32 -4.50
C LYS A 38 21.07 8.84 -4.71
N SER A 39 19.96 9.48 -5.05
CA SER A 39 19.91 10.94 -5.02
C SER A 39 19.88 11.41 -3.55
N LYS A 40 20.79 12.35 -3.25
CA LYS A 40 20.79 13.11 -1.99
C LYS A 40 20.35 14.57 -2.22
N ASP A 41 19.91 14.87 -3.43
CA ASP A 41 19.59 16.24 -3.81
C ASP A 41 18.17 16.59 -3.39
N VAL A 42 18.09 17.23 -2.23
CA VAL A 42 16.84 17.79 -1.69
C VAL A 42 16.30 18.88 -2.62
N ASN A 43 17.16 19.60 -3.35
CA ASN A 43 16.72 20.66 -4.26
C ASN A 43 15.92 20.10 -5.41
N PHE A 44 16.34 18.96 -5.97
CA PHE A 44 15.58 18.25 -7.00
C PHE A 44 14.15 17.92 -6.54
N PHE A 45 13.99 17.41 -5.30
CA PHE A 45 12.66 17.15 -4.72
C PHE A 45 11.84 18.44 -4.60
N ILE A 46 12.45 19.52 -4.10
CA ILE A 46 11.77 20.80 -3.90
C ILE A 46 11.35 21.44 -5.24
N GLU A 47 12.19 21.42 -6.25
CA GLU A 47 11.88 21.94 -7.59
C GLU A 47 10.70 21.19 -8.22
N ASN A 48 10.68 19.85 -8.15
CA ASN A 48 9.54 19.06 -8.65
C ASN A 48 8.26 19.31 -7.85
N LEU A 49 8.37 19.49 -6.54
CA LEU A 49 7.23 19.85 -5.70
C LEU A 49 6.66 21.22 -6.10
N ASP A 50 7.51 22.21 -6.36
CA ASP A 50 7.09 23.55 -6.80
C ASP A 50 6.39 23.50 -8.17
N ILE A 51 6.91 22.68 -9.10
CA ILE A 51 6.26 22.44 -10.41
C ILE A 51 4.87 21.82 -10.20
N ALA A 52 4.76 20.76 -9.40
CA ALA A 52 3.51 20.09 -9.12
C ALA A 52 2.47 21.02 -8.45
N ILE A 53 2.91 21.87 -7.54
CA ILE A 53 2.06 22.89 -6.89
C ILE A 53 1.60 23.92 -7.91
N LYS A 54 2.48 24.41 -8.78
CA LYS A 54 2.17 25.40 -9.82
C LYS A 54 1.17 24.87 -10.85
N GLU A 55 1.33 23.61 -11.24
CA GLU A 55 0.46 22.93 -12.19
C GLU A 55 -0.84 22.45 -11.55
N ASP A 56 -1.00 22.63 -10.24
CA ASP A 56 -2.18 22.24 -9.43
C ASP A 56 -2.54 20.75 -9.55
N VAL A 57 -1.53 19.88 -9.68
CA VAL A 57 -1.73 18.44 -9.80
C VAL A 57 -2.17 17.81 -8.46
N ASN A 58 -2.88 16.70 -8.54
CA ASN A 58 -3.20 15.89 -7.37
C ASN A 58 -2.03 14.96 -7.04
N PHE A 59 -1.72 14.83 -5.76
CA PHE A 59 -0.69 13.91 -5.29
C PHE A 59 -1.26 12.53 -4.98
N SER A 60 -0.41 11.51 -5.01
CA SER A 60 -0.64 10.19 -4.42
C SER A 60 0.20 10.06 -3.15
N LEU A 61 -0.37 9.50 -2.09
CA LEU A 61 0.31 9.29 -0.82
C LEU A 61 0.47 7.80 -0.52
N TYR A 62 1.72 7.33 -0.47
CA TYR A 62 2.04 6.00 0.00
C TYR A 62 2.59 6.05 1.43
N ILE A 63 1.98 5.29 2.34
CA ILE A 63 2.41 5.17 3.74
C ILE A 63 2.90 3.75 3.98
N HIS A 64 4.20 3.63 4.29
CA HIS A 64 4.85 2.35 4.50
C HIS A 64 4.88 1.94 5.97
N PHE A 65 4.25 0.80 6.28
CA PHE A 65 4.37 0.16 7.59
C PHE A 65 5.37 -1.00 7.51
N PRO A 66 6.55 -0.90 8.17
CA PRO A 66 7.62 -1.88 7.97
C PRO A 66 7.44 -3.17 8.74
N PHE A 67 6.39 -3.32 9.56
CA PHE A 67 6.28 -4.46 10.46
C PHE A 67 5.49 -5.63 9.88
N CYS A 68 6.04 -6.84 10.10
CA CYS A 68 5.34 -8.11 9.90
C CYS A 68 5.49 -8.97 11.15
N PRO A 69 4.47 -9.76 11.52
CA PRO A 69 4.58 -10.69 12.64
C PRO A 69 5.39 -11.95 12.28
N LYS A 70 5.59 -12.23 10.97
CA LYS A 70 6.28 -13.40 10.45
C LYS A 70 6.84 -13.15 9.05
N GLN A 71 8.06 -13.60 8.80
CA GLN A 71 8.72 -13.50 7.50
C GLN A 71 8.15 -14.51 6.49
N CYS A 72 7.78 -14.05 5.29
CA CYS A 72 7.53 -14.90 4.13
C CYS A 72 8.83 -15.05 3.32
N TYR A 73 9.15 -16.25 2.83
CA TYR A 73 10.47 -16.51 2.21
C TYR A 73 10.69 -15.85 0.85
N PHE A 74 9.62 -15.46 0.17
CA PHE A 74 9.68 -14.75 -1.10
C PHE A 74 9.71 -13.21 -0.95
N CYS A 75 9.55 -12.70 0.27
CA CYS A 75 9.32 -11.27 0.47
C CYS A 75 10.59 -10.45 0.28
N HIS A 76 10.50 -9.44 -0.59
CA HIS A 76 11.55 -8.45 -0.85
C HIS A 76 11.20 -7.05 -0.33
N CYS A 77 10.05 -6.90 0.34
CA CYS A 77 9.67 -5.62 0.95
C CYS A 77 10.63 -5.27 2.10
N TYR A 78 10.84 -3.97 2.32
CA TYR A 78 11.53 -3.53 3.52
C TYR A 78 10.66 -3.83 4.74
N THR A 79 11.02 -4.87 5.49
CA THR A 79 10.24 -5.36 6.63
C THR A 79 11.10 -5.63 7.86
N VAL A 80 10.49 -5.41 9.02
CA VAL A 80 11.04 -5.74 10.34
C VAL A 80 10.08 -6.69 11.04
N ILE A 81 10.58 -7.86 11.44
CA ILE A 81 9.74 -8.82 12.18
C ILE A 81 9.58 -8.33 13.62
N SER A 82 8.37 -7.89 13.94
CA SER A 82 8.05 -7.38 15.29
C SER A 82 6.58 -7.54 15.61
N LYS A 83 6.30 -7.81 16.90
CA LYS A 83 4.96 -7.81 17.51
C LYS A 83 4.86 -6.83 18.69
N LYS A 84 5.88 -5.97 18.85
CA LYS A 84 5.94 -5.03 19.98
C LYS A 84 5.06 -3.82 19.74
N GLN A 85 4.14 -3.56 20.65
CA GLN A 85 3.21 -2.43 20.59
C GLN A 85 3.93 -1.08 20.55
N ASP A 86 5.03 -0.94 21.30
CA ASP A 86 5.83 0.28 21.32
C ASP A 86 6.38 0.65 19.94
N HIS A 87 6.82 -0.35 19.14
CA HIS A 87 7.26 -0.13 17.77
C HIS A 87 6.14 0.40 16.88
N TYR A 88 4.90 -0.11 17.06
CA TYR A 88 3.74 0.34 16.30
C TYR A 88 3.38 1.79 16.66
N LYS A 89 3.43 2.14 17.93
CA LYS A 89 3.20 3.50 18.39
C LYS A 89 4.25 4.47 17.87
N GLU A 90 5.52 4.09 17.96
CA GLU A 90 6.65 4.90 17.50
C GLU A 90 6.57 5.19 15.99
N ILE A 91 6.29 4.16 15.17
CA ILE A 91 6.19 4.36 13.71
C ILE A 91 5.02 5.27 13.34
N VAL A 92 3.84 5.10 13.94
CA VAL A 92 2.68 5.96 13.67
C VAL A 92 2.96 7.41 14.05
N GLN A 93 3.58 7.64 15.21
CA GLN A 93 3.98 8.99 15.62
C GLN A 93 5.03 9.61 14.68
N THR A 94 5.96 8.79 14.19
CA THR A 94 6.99 9.22 13.23
C THR A 94 6.37 9.56 11.88
N ILE A 95 5.46 8.74 11.37
CA ILE A 95 4.72 9.00 10.12
C ILE A 95 3.94 10.31 10.25
N ILE A 96 3.19 10.51 11.33
CA ILE A 96 2.43 11.76 11.53
C ILE A 96 3.36 12.98 11.60
N LYS A 97 4.51 12.85 12.25
CA LYS A 97 5.50 13.93 12.30
C LYS A 97 6.08 14.25 10.92
N GLU A 98 6.40 13.24 10.15
CA GLU A 98 6.89 13.39 8.77
C GLU A 98 5.85 14.05 7.88
N LEU A 99 4.60 13.57 7.92
CA LEU A 99 3.49 14.16 7.20
C LEU A 99 3.22 15.61 7.60
N LYS A 100 3.28 15.94 8.89
CA LYS A 100 3.17 17.34 9.37
C LYS A 100 4.23 18.22 8.73
N ASN A 101 5.47 17.77 8.68
CA ASN A 101 6.58 18.53 8.08
C ASN A 101 6.36 18.73 6.58
N LEU A 102 6.00 17.66 5.86
CA LEU A 102 5.72 17.70 4.44
C LEU A 102 4.52 18.60 4.11
N PHE A 103 3.42 18.45 4.84
CA PHE A 103 2.21 19.27 4.62
C PHE A 103 2.45 20.74 4.91
N ASN A 104 3.18 21.06 5.99
CA ASN A 104 3.59 22.43 6.28
C ASN A 104 4.45 23.03 5.16
N LEU A 105 5.34 22.25 4.55
CA LEU A 105 6.12 22.66 3.40
C LEU A 105 5.22 23.00 2.21
N ILE A 106 4.24 22.12 1.91
CA ILE A 106 3.28 22.34 0.82
C ILE A 106 2.39 23.56 1.10
N TYR A 107 1.87 23.72 2.33
CA TYR A 107 1.06 24.89 2.69
C TYR A 107 1.81 26.21 2.50
N LYS A 108 3.06 26.28 2.97
CA LYS A 108 3.90 27.49 2.81
C LYS A 108 4.15 27.85 1.37
N ARG A 109 4.25 26.87 0.48
CA ARG A 109 4.54 27.06 -0.94
C ARG A 109 3.31 27.30 -1.79
N SER A 110 2.22 26.60 -1.50
CA SER A 110 0.97 26.70 -2.26
C SER A 110 0.04 27.84 -1.81
N GLY A 111 0.19 28.32 -0.58
CA GLY A 111 -0.76 29.23 0.06
C GLY A 111 -2.13 28.60 0.37
N LYS A 112 -2.27 27.28 0.20
CA LYS A 112 -3.50 26.52 0.45
C LYS A 112 -3.50 25.94 1.86
N ASN A 113 -4.67 25.61 2.39
CA ASN A 113 -4.86 25.03 3.72
C ASN A 113 -5.32 23.56 3.69
N LYS A 114 -5.38 22.97 2.52
CA LYS A 114 -5.68 21.55 2.28
C LYS A 114 -4.78 21.00 1.18
N ILE A 115 -4.40 19.72 1.34
CA ILE A 115 -3.55 19.01 0.37
C ILE A 115 -4.45 18.22 -0.57
N LYS A 116 -4.21 18.39 -1.88
CA LYS A 116 -4.88 17.64 -2.94
C LYS A 116 -4.23 16.28 -3.12
N ILE A 117 -4.74 15.27 -2.41
CA ILE A 117 -4.33 13.87 -2.56
C ILE A 117 -5.49 13.10 -3.17
N ALA A 118 -5.27 12.48 -4.35
CA ALA A 118 -6.27 11.69 -5.05
C ALA A 118 -6.43 10.30 -4.43
N ASP A 119 -5.33 9.72 -3.97
CA ASP A 119 -5.31 8.40 -3.38
C ASP A 119 -4.30 8.28 -2.24
N VAL A 120 -4.67 7.48 -1.24
CA VAL A 120 -3.82 7.09 -0.12
C VAL A 120 -3.66 5.58 -0.14
N HIS A 121 -2.44 5.08 -0.09
CA HIS A 121 -2.15 3.67 -0.03
C HIS A 121 -1.36 3.31 1.23
N PHE A 122 -1.97 2.49 2.08
CA PHE A 122 -1.32 1.90 3.24
C PHE A 122 -0.75 0.54 2.87
N GLY A 123 0.58 0.43 2.83
CA GLY A 123 1.27 -0.77 2.37
C GLY A 123 2.54 -1.09 3.13
N GLY A 124 3.35 -2.01 2.59
CA GLY A 124 4.67 -2.35 3.09
C GLY A 124 4.80 -3.76 3.64
N GLY A 125 5.06 -3.90 4.93
CA GLY A 125 5.07 -5.19 5.62
C GLY A 125 3.65 -5.71 5.80
N THR A 126 2.95 -5.22 6.81
CA THR A 126 1.56 -5.57 7.08
C THR A 126 0.88 -4.41 7.82
N PRO A 127 0.23 -3.48 7.12
CA PRO A 127 -0.43 -2.33 7.77
C PRO A 127 -1.46 -2.73 8.82
N THR A 128 -2.11 -3.88 8.64
CA THR A 128 -3.16 -4.38 9.53
C THR A 128 -2.67 -4.95 10.88
N VAL A 129 -1.35 -4.95 11.15
CA VAL A 129 -0.84 -5.23 12.50
C VAL A 129 -0.92 -4.03 13.43
N ILE A 130 -1.09 -2.83 12.86
CA ILE A 130 -1.22 -1.61 13.64
C ILE A 130 -2.55 -1.65 14.42
N PRO A 131 -2.54 -1.37 15.75
CA PRO A 131 -3.74 -1.25 16.55
C PRO A 131 -4.73 -0.23 15.98
N MET A 132 -6.01 -0.50 16.10
CA MET A 132 -7.06 0.32 15.48
C MET A 132 -7.09 1.76 16.00
N ASP A 133 -6.77 1.97 17.27
CA ASP A 133 -6.65 3.30 17.88
C ASP A 133 -5.50 4.11 17.25
N LEU A 134 -4.36 3.47 16.97
CA LEU A 134 -3.23 4.09 16.29
C LEU A 134 -3.53 4.33 14.80
N PHE A 135 -4.23 3.40 14.15
CA PHE A 135 -4.65 3.59 12.76
C PHE A 135 -5.65 4.74 12.65
N LYS A 136 -6.60 4.81 13.59
CA LYS A 136 -7.55 5.93 13.69
C LYS A 136 -6.84 7.27 13.88
N LEU A 137 -5.84 7.34 14.75
CA LEU A 137 -5.07 8.57 14.96
C LEU A 137 -4.44 9.09 13.65
N LEU A 138 -3.94 8.18 12.81
CA LEU A 138 -3.37 8.53 11.51
C LEU A 138 -4.46 8.97 10.51
N THR A 139 -5.58 8.26 10.44
CA THR A 139 -6.68 8.61 9.54
C THR A 139 -7.37 9.91 9.94
N ASP A 140 -7.55 10.18 11.22
CA ASP A 140 -8.05 11.47 11.71
C ASP A 140 -7.13 12.61 11.28
N PHE A 141 -5.80 12.43 11.40
CA PHE A 141 -4.83 13.41 10.94
C PHE A 141 -4.93 13.66 9.42
N LEU A 142 -5.10 12.62 8.61
CA LEU A 142 -5.28 12.75 7.16
C LEU A 142 -6.60 13.49 6.85
N ASP A 143 -7.68 13.14 7.51
CA ASP A 143 -9.00 13.78 7.36
C ASP A 143 -8.99 15.29 7.63
N GLU A 144 -8.20 15.71 8.61
CA GLU A 144 -8.04 17.13 8.94
C GLU A 144 -7.26 17.91 7.88
N ASN A 145 -6.37 17.25 7.14
CA ASN A 145 -5.41 17.93 6.27
C ASN A 145 -5.69 17.75 4.78
N LEU A 146 -6.38 16.68 4.36
CA LEU A 146 -6.65 16.39 2.95
C LEU A 146 -7.90 17.12 2.42
N ASP A 147 -7.87 17.42 1.12
CA ASP A 147 -9.06 17.90 0.41
C ASP A 147 -9.95 16.71 0.04
N LYS A 148 -11.01 16.50 0.82
CA LYS A 148 -11.97 15.39 0.62
C LYS A 148 -12.68 15.40 -0.74
N LYS A 149 -12.68 16.52 -1.44
CA LYS A 149 -13.31 16.61 -2.78
C LYS A 149 -12.47 15.94 -3.86
N VAL A 150 -11.17 15.78 -3.58
CA VAL A 150 -10.19 15.19 -4.51
C VAL A 150 -9.89 13.75 -4.16
N LEU A 151 -10.00 13.37 -2.88
CA LEU A 151 -9.69 12.03 -2.39
C LEU A 151 -10.71 11.00 -2.90
N ASN A 152 -10.26 10.09 -3.76
CA ASN A 152 -11.09 9.08 -4.40
C ASN A 152 -10.88 7.68 -3.82
N GLU A 153 -9.63 7.36 -3.44
CA GLU A 153 -9.27 6.02 -2.99
C GLU A 153 -8.43 6.06 -1.69
N ILE A 154 -8.81 5.22 -0.75
CA ILE A 154 -7.97 4.85 0.40
C ILE A 154 -7.80 3.34 0.37
N ALA A 155 -6.61 2.89 -0.07
CA ALA A 155 -6.27 1.49 -0.23
C ALA A 155 -5.50 0.96 0.98
N LEU A 156 -5.80 -0.28 1.37
CA LEU A 156 -5.14 -0.97 2.48
C LEU A 156 -4.69 -2.37 2.07
N GLU A 157 -3.41 -2.68 2.26
CA GLU A 157 -2.88 -4.04 2.14
C GLU A 157 -3.21 -4.87 3.38
N VAL A 158 -3.77 -6.06 3.14
CA VAL A 158 -4.25 -6.95 4.21
C VAL A 158 -3.52 -8.29 4.15
N ASP A 159 -2.91 -8.68 5.25
CA ASP A 159 -2.51 -10.06 5.47
C ASP A 159 -3.64 -10.78 6.23
N PRO A 160 -4.36 -11.71 5.58
CA PRO A 160 -5.53 -12.35 6.20
C PRO A 160 -5.20 -13.21 7.42
N ARG A 161 -3.91 -13.57 7.61
CA ARG A 161 -3.44 -14.42 8.72
C ARG A 161 -3.39 -13.71 10.07
N ASN A 162 -3.44 -12.37 10.09
CA ASN A 162 -3.18 -11.56 11.28
C ASN A 162 -4.47 -11.17 12.01
N GLU A 163 -5.12 -12.16 12.63
CA GLU A 163 -6.31 -11.93 13.45
C GLU A 163 -7.36 -11.04 12.75
N MET A 164 -7.53 -11.28 11.44
CA MET A 164 -8.45 -10.52 10.61
C MET A 164 -9.83 -11.17 10.67
N ASP A 165 -10.86 -10.37 10.92
CA ASP A 165 -12.26 -10.75 10.85
C ASP A 165 -13.10 -9.70 10.12
N GLU A 166 -14.38 -10.00 9.89
CA GLU A 166 -15.31 -9.08 9.23
C GLU A 166 -15.43 -7.76 9.99
N GLN A 167 -15.50 -7.81 11.32
CA GLN A 167 -15.66 -6.63 12.16
C GLN A 167 -14.50 -5.64 11.96
N LYS A 168 -13.29 -6.15 12.00
CA LYS A 168 -12.07 -5.33 11.79
C LYS A 168 -12.01 -4.72 10.40
N LEU A 169 -12.44 -5.46 9.36
CA LEU A 169 -12.54 -4.91 8.01
C LEU A 169 -13.58 -3.79 7.90
N LEU A 170 -14.72 -3.93 8.59
CA LEU A 170 -15.74 -2.88 8.65
C LEU A 170 -15.26 -1.65 9.43
N GLU A 171 -14.41 -1.82 10.44
CA GLU A 171 -13.78 -0.69 11.14
C GLU A 171 -12.84 0.09 10.20
N TYR A 172 -12.02 -0.59 9.38
CA TYR A 172 -11.22 0.10 8.35
C TYR A 172 -12.10 0.85 7.34
N LYS A 173 -13.23 0.26 6.94
CA LYS A 173 -14.21 0.95 6.09
C LYS A 173 -14.75 2.22 6.74
N ASN A 174 -15.06 2.20 8.05
CA ASN A 174 -15.50 3.37 8.80
C ASN A 174 -14.41 4.48 8.87
N PHE A 175 -13.14 4.12 8.74
CA PHE A 175 -12.03 5.06 8.61
C PHE A 175 -11.80 5.55 7.17
N GLY A 176 -12.70 5.22 6.25
CA GLY A 176 -12.66 5.67 4.88
C GLY A 176 -11.94 4.73 3.91
N VAL A 177 -11.40 3.60 4.36
CA VAL A 177 -10.81 2.59 3.46
C VAL A 177 -11.87 2.06 2.53
N ASN A 178 -11.66 2.21 1.22
CA ASN A 178 -12.61 1.79 0.19
C ASN A 178 -12.02 0.78 -0.80
N ARG A 179 -10.73 0.42 -0.63
CA ARG A 179 -10.06 -0.65 -1.38
C ARG A 179 -9.22 -1.53 -0.47
N LEU A 180 -9.39 -2.83 -0.59
CA LEU A 180 -8.60 -3.83 0.15
C LEU A 180 -7.79 -4.68 -0.84
N SER A 181 -6.50 -4.89 -0.54
CA SER A 181 -5.61 -5.76 -1.29
C SER A 181 -5.14 -6.91 -0.41
N PHE A 182 -5.61 -8.13 -0.70
CA PHE A 182 -5.30 -9.31 0.10
C PHE A 182 -4.08 -10.05 -0.44
N GLY A 183 -3.07 -10.24 0.40
CA GLY A 183 -1.92 -11.07 0.08
C GLY A 183 -2.20 -12.57 0.21
N VAL A 184 -2.79 -13.19 -0.80
CA VAL A 184 -3.16 -14.62 -0.80
C VAL A 184 -2.00 -15.50 -1.25
N GLN A 185 -1.36 -15.16 -2.34
CA GLN A 185 -0.25 -15.80 -3.04
C GLN A 185 -0.65 -17.12 -3.72
N ASP A 186 -1.00 -18.19 -2.98
CA ASP A 186 -1.38 -19.49 -3.50
C ASP A 186 -2.37 -20.18 -2.56
N PHE A 187 -3.18 -21.11 -3.07
CA PHE A 187 -4.08 -21.97 -2.29
C PHE A 187 -3.54 -23.39 -2.09
N ASN A 188 -2.50 -23.80 -2.82
CA ASN A 188 -1.86 -25.08 -2.59
C ASN A 188 -1.09 -25.05 -1.27
N LEU A 189 -1.43 -25.99 -0.36
CA LEU A 189 -0.85 -26.03 0.98
C LEU A 189 0.67 -26.27 0.99
N ASP A 190 1.18 -27.07 0.04
CA ASP A 190 2.62 -27.36 -0.02
C ASP A 190 3.40 -26.13 -0.51
N VAL A 191 2.84 -25.39 -1.48
CA VAL A 191 3.39 -24.08 -1.88
C VAL A 191 3.37 -23.10 -0.70
N GLN A 192 2.25 -22.99 0.01
CA GLN A 192 2.12 -22.12 1.18
C GLN A 192 3.14 -22.44 2.28
N LYS A 193 3.36 -23.74 2.55
CA LYS A 193 4.39 -24.20 3.50
C LYS A 193 5.79 -23.83 3.02
N ALA A 194 6.09 -24.09 1.74
CA ALA A 194 7.39 -23.80 1.15
C ALA A 194 7.76 -22.31 1.23
N VAL A 195 6.79 -21.41 1.13
CA VAL A 195 7.00 -19.96 1.21
C VAL A 195 6.71 -19.36 2.59
N ASN A 196 6.43 -20.19 3.59
CA ASN A 196 6.10 -19.77 4.97
C ASN A 196 4.89 -18.81 5.03
N ARG A 197 3.85 -19.06 4.20
CA ARG A 197 2.63 -18.24 4.16
C ARG A 197 1.38 -19.10 4.03
N ILE A 198 0.88 -19.56 5.15
CA ILE A 198 -0.29 -20.44 5.21
C ILE A 198 -1.55 -19.60 5.46
N ASN A 199 -2.48 -19.61 4.51
CA ASN A 199 -3.83 -19.07 4.65
C ASN A 199 -4.83 -19.99 3.93
N SER A 200 -5.95 -20.30 4.59
CA SER A 200 -6.94 -21.16 4.00
C SER A 200 -7.91 -20.40 3.09
N TYR A 201 -8.47 -21.09 2.10
CA TYR A 201 -9.55 -20.56 1.29
C TYR A 201 -10.76 -20.17 2.15
N GLU A 202 -11.09 -20.99 3.16
CA GLU A 202 -12.23 -20.76 4.05
C GLU A 202 -12.08 -19.46 4.87
N LEU A 203 -10.87 -19.17 5.34
CA LEU A 203 -10.58 -17.89 6.00
C LEU A 203 -10.87 -16.72 5.06
N LEU A 204 -10.34 -16.74 3.85
CA LEU A 204 -10.57 -15.66 2.87
C LEU A 204 -12.05 -15.52 2.51
N LYS A 205 -12.74 -16.64 2.31
CA LYS A 205 -14.18 -16.64 2.04
C LYS A 205 -14.97 -16.01 3.18
N SER A 206 -14.60 -16.27 4.43
CA SER A 206 -15.26 -15.67 5.59
C SER A 206 -15.05 -14.17 5.72
N LEU A 207 -13.92 -13.65 5.23
CA LEU A 207 -13.61 -12.21 5.23
C LEU A 207 -14.32 -11.44 4.10
N LEU A 208 -14.52 -12.08 2.94
CA LEU A 208 -15.07 -11.43 1.75
C LEU A 208 -16.60 -11.51 1.70
N THR A 209 -17.26 -11.09 2.76
CA THR A 209 -18.71 -11.03 2.85
C THR A 209 -19.32 -9.92 2.00
N ASN A 210 -20.63 -9.95 1.78
CA ASN A 210 -21.31 -8.89 1.02
C ASN A 210 -21.17 -7.52 1.70
N LYS A 211 -21.10 -7.46 3.04
CA LYS A 211 -20.92 -6.20 3.79
C LYS A 211 -19.55 -5.58 3.56
N VAL A 212 -18.52 -6.41 3.41
CA VAL A 212 -17.15 -5.95 3.12
C VAL A 212 -17.02 -5.50 1.66
N ARG A 213 -17.75 -6.15 0.74
CA ARG A 213 -17.70 -5.84 -0.71
C ARG A 213 -18.53 -4.62 -1.11
N SER A 214 -19.55 -4.28 -0.34
CA SER A 214 -20.43 -3.11 -0.58
C SER A 214 -19.76 -1.81 -0.14
#